data_54798cf11de3a97a24b291acfe73f83a
#
_entry.id   54798cf11de3a97a24b291acfe73f83a
#
_cell.length_a   1.000
_cell.length_b   1.000
_cell.length_c   1.000
_cell.angle_alpha   90.00
_cell.angle_beta   90.00
_cell.angle_gamma   90.00
#
_symmetry.space_group_name_H-M   'P 1'
#
loop_
_entity.id
_entity.type
_entity.pdbx_description
1 polymer ?
#
loop_
_entity_poly.entity_id
_entity_poly.type
_entity_poly.pdbx_seq_one_letter_code
_entity_poly.pdbx_strand_id
1 'polypeptide(L)'
;MRSKAIAALGILSLFASIVPAFGQTKIGVITSLTGSLAAFGEAHKNGYAIALDEINAKGGVLGKKIELDFYDDQSKPDQAVQGVSKLIDQDQVPVLLGSYSSESTKAIVPAVSQRETPLIIPTATADNVMDSKSPWIFRVCAGANDYAKETIAFLKANGAPRKMAIVYENTNFGQSNMKAMTAAAKEAGIELVAVESYEAKSPDYKAVLQRVKQANPDVIYFCSYLLDATTLMRQSREVDLNPKYYTSSGTGFAAAEFPTEKGAGKNAEYTFSVSQWLPEAKWAGSKEFDAEYFKRFKSHPAYHAIQAYAALRVAAQAINNAKSLDPAKIRDAIKNINMSSTPFGPIKFDNGQNQHPVLITQVQKGQYRVVFPADAAETKPIIPAPVWSKR
;
A
#
# COMPACT_ATOMS: atom_id res chain seq x y z
N MET A 1 -21.91 15.84 -89.95
CA MET A 1 -20.75 16.05 -88.97
C MET A 1 -21.28 15.69 -87.62
N ARG A 2 -20.89 14.51 -87.08
CA ARG A 2 -21.31 14.03 -85.70
C ARG A 2 -20.10 14.03 -84.85
N SER A 3 -20.09 14.95 -83.81
CA SER A 3 -19.08 15.05 -82.80
C SER A 3 -19.30 13.98 -81.71
N LYS A 4 -18.29 13.13 -81.45
CA LYS A 4 -18.28 12.13 -80.36
C LYS A 4 -17.64 12.77 -79.19
N ALA A 5 -18.39 12.93 -78.07
CA ALA A 5 -17.88 13.30 -76.73
C ALA A 5 -17.40 12.03 -76.03
N ILE A 6 -16.12 12.02 -75.63
CA ILE A 6 -15.50 10.96 -74.80
C ILE A 6 -15.64 11.36 -73.35
N ALA A 7 -16.42 10.61 -72.60
CA ALA A 7 -16.52 10.77 -71.16
C ALA A 7 -15.35 10.01 -70.47
N ALA A 8 -14.44 10.74 -69.85
CA ALA A 8 -13.37 10.15 -69.01
C ALA A 8 -13.93 9.85 -67.62
N LEU A 9 -14.07 8.57 -67.30
CA LEU A 9 -14.43 8.11 -65.93
C LEU A 9 -13.19 8.12 -65.05
N GLY A 10 -13.07 9.11 -64.18
CA GLY A 10 -12.01 9.15 -63.14
C GLY A 10 -12.32 8.16 -62.03
N ILE A 11 -11.53 7.11 -61.88
CA ILE A 11 -11.55 6.16 -60.75
C ILE A 11 -10.85 6.82 -59.58
N LEU A 12 -11.63 7.32 -58.58
CA LEU A 12 -11.14 7.82 -57.33
C LEU A 12 -10.83 6.62 -56.42
N SER A 13 -9.55 6.19 -56.39
CA SER A 13 -9.09 5.13 -55.49
C SER A 13 -9.08 5.64 -54.04
N LEU A 14 -10.08 5.24 -53.26
CA LEU A 14 -10.13 5.47 -51.81
C LEU A 14 -9.07 4.56 -51.14
N PHE A 15 -7.89 5.08 -50.84
CA PHE A 15 -6.96 4.42 -49.96
C PHE A 15 -7.55 4.50 -48.51
N ALA A 16 -8.31 3.46 -48.14
CA ALA A 16 -8.64 3.23 -46.77
C ALA A 16 -7.34 2.92 -46.02
N SER A 17 -6.80 3.89 -45.31
CA SER A 17 -5.71 3.67 -44.35
C SER A 17 -6.19 2.68 -43.31
N ILE A 18 -5.82 1.42 -43.42
CA ILE A 18 -5.97 0.42 -42.34
C ILE A 18 -5.05 0.89 -41.24
N VAL A 19 -5.60 1.64 -40.29
CA VAL A 19 -4.93 1.90 -39.01
C VAL A 19 -4.86 0.54 -38.30
N PRO A 20 -3.67 -0.05 -38.12
CA PRO A 20 -3.57 -1.29 -37.39
C PRO A 20 -4.17 -1.04 -36.01
N ALA A 21 -5.16 -1.82 -35.61
CA ALA A 21 -5.63 -1.86 -34.23
C ALA A 21 -4.46 -2.36 -33.39
N PHE A 22 -3.65 -1.43 -32.89
CA PHE A 22 -2.58 -1.75 -31.95
C PHE A 22 -3.24 -2.29 -30.71
N GLY A 23 -3.20 -3.61 -30.50
CA GLY A 23 -3.73 -4.26 -29.32
C GLY A 23 -3.13 -3.60 -28.06
N GLN A 24 -3.95 -3.47 -27.03
CA GLN A 24 -3.52 -2.92 -25.74
C GLN A 24 -2.49 -3.84 -25.07
N THR A 25 -1.58 -3.28 -24.30
CA THR A 25 -0.68 -4.06 -23.46
C THR A 25 -1.37 -4.34 -22.14
N LYS A 26 -1.67 -5.60 -21.84
CA LYS A 26 -2.26 -6.00 -20.56
C LYS A 26 -1.22 -6.05 -19.45
N ILE A 27 -1.58 -5.54 -18.29
CA ILE A 27 -0.84 -5.69 -17.03
C ILE A 27 -1.79 -6.32 -16.01
N GLY A 28 -1.37 -7.43 -15.39
CA GLY A 28 -2.20 -8.14 -14.42
C GLY A 28 -2.19 -7.46 -13.06
N VAL A 29 -3.34 -7.44 -12.40
CA VAL A 29 -3.50 -6.89 -11.04
C VAL A 29 -4.26 -7.89 -10.18
N ILE A 30 -3.65 -8.35 -9.10
CA ILE A 30 -4.32 -9.13 -8.05
C ILE A 30 -4.53 -8.22 -6.85
N THR A 31 -5.78 -8.03 -6.41
CA THR A 31 -6.09 -7.23 -5.21
C THR A 31 -7.44 -7.60 -4.63
N SER A 32 -7.70 -7.24 -3.37
CA SER A 32 -8.94 -7.59 -2.66
C SER A 32 -10.07 -6.62 -3.01
N LEU A 33 -10.74 -6.81 -4.16
CA LEU A 33 -11.88 -5.95 -4.55
C LEU A 33 -13.14 -6.25 -3.72
N THR A 34 -13.22 -7.46 -3.16
CA THR A 34 -14.29 -7.88 -2.25
C THR A 34 -13.71 -8.50 -0.97
N GLY A 35 -14.59 -8.83 -0.02
CA GLY A 35 -14.18 -9.39 1.28
C GLY A 35 -13.79 -8.32 2.30
N SER A 36 -13.10 -8.74 3.37
CA SER A 36 -12.79 -7.87 4.52
C SER A 36 -11.80 -6.74 4.24
N LEU A 37 -11.06 -6.83 3.14
CA LEU A 37 -10.04 -5.87 2.73
C LEU A 37 -10.48 -5.01 1.54
N ALA A 38 -11.77 -5.04 1.17
CA ALA A 38 -12.32 -4.36 0.00
C ALA A 38 -12.03 -2.86 -0.03
N ALA A 39 -12.06 -2.17 1.11
CA ALA A 39 -11.74 -0.74 1.19
C ALA A 39 -10.31 -0.45 0.71
N PHE A 40 -9.36 -1.34 0.99
CA PHE A 40 -7.99 -1.22 0.53
C PHE A 40 -7.83 -1.60 -0.95
N GLY A 41 -8.59 -2.59 -1.42
CA GLY A 41 -8.66 -2.95 -2.84
C GLY A 41 -9.24 -1.83 -3.68
N GLU A 42 -10.23 -1.11 -3.18
CA GLU A 42 -10.77 0.10 -3.81
C GLU A 42 -9.71 1.21 -3.87
N ALA A 43 -8.97 1.45 -2.78
CA ALA A 43 -7.87 2.40 -2.79
C ALA A 43 -6.80 2.05 -3.84
N HIS A 44 -6.45 0.76 -3.99
CA HIS A 44 -5.56 0.29 -5.06
C HIS A 44 -6.14 0.59 -6.44
N LYS A 45 -7.39 0.19 -6.70
CA LYS A 45 -8.07 0.41 -7.98
C LYS A 45 -8.08 1.88 -8.36
N ASN A 46 -8.36 2.76 -7.41
CA ASN A 46 -8.40 4.20 -7.64
C ASN A 46 -7.00 4.77 -7.92
N GLY A 47 -5.97 4.33 -7.20
CA GLY A 47 -4.58 4.72 -7.46
C GLY A 47 -4.10 4.25 -8.84
N TYR A 48 -4.38 3.01 -9.19
CA TYR A 48 -4.09 2.47 -10.53
C TYR A 48 -4.80 3.24 -11.63
N ALA A 49 -6.07 3.63 -11.45
CA ALA A 49 -6.83 4.37 -12.46
C ALA A 49 -6.18 5.72 -12.81
N ILE A 50 -5.69 6.46 -11.81
CA ILE A 50 -4.99 7.73 -12.04
C ILE A 50 -3.69 7.47 -12.83
N ALA A 51 -2.87 6.49 -12.40
CA ALA A 51 -1.63 6.16 -13.09
C ALA A 51 -1.89 5.69 -14.54
N LEU A 52 -2.90 4.85 -14.74
CA LEU A 52 -3.27 4.32 -16.05
C LEU A 52 -3.62 5.44 -17.03
N ASP A 53 -4.43 6.39 -16.60
CA ASP A 53 -4.83 7.52 -17.44
C ASP A 53 -3.63 8.40 -17.80
N GLU A 54 -2.76 8.71 -16.82
CA GLU A 54 -1.55 9.49 -17.05
C GLU A 54 -0.57 8.81 -18.03
N ILE A 55 -0.39 7.49 -17.90
CA ILE A 55 0.50 6.71 -18.75
C ILE A 55 -0.10 6.66 -20.15
N ASN A 56 -1.38 6.38 -20.29
CA ASN A 56 -2.06 6.27 -21.57
C ASN A 56 -2.19 7.63 -22.29
N ALA A 57 -2.32 8.73 -21.57
CA ALA A 57 -2.28 10.08 -22.14
C ALA A 57 -0.90 10.43 -22.74
N LYS A 58 0.17 9.80 -22.22
CA LYS A 58 1.55 9.94 -22.74
C LYS A 58 1.94 8.93 -23.82
N GLY A 59 0.97 8.17 -24.34
CA GLY A 59 1.19 7.17 -25.40
C GLY A 59 1.36 5.73 -24.92
N GLY A 60 1.17 5.46 -23.64
CA GLY A 60 1.21 4.12 -23.05
C GLY A 60 2.62 3.54 -22.90
N VAL A 61 2.77 2.26 -23.16
CA VAL A 61 4.07 1.56 -23.18
C VAL A 61 4.37 1.04 -24.56
N LEU A 62 5.60 1.20 -25.04
CA LEU A 62 6.03 0.81 -26.39
C LEU A 62 5.10 1.35 -27.50
N GLY A 63 4.51 2.54 -27.30
CA GLY A 63 3.54 3.16 -28.21
C GLY A 63 2.14 2.53 -28.21
N LYS A 64 1.83 1.67 -27.24
CA LYS A 64 0.52 1.01 -27.07
C LYS A 64 -0.10 1.42 -25.74
N LYS A 65 -1.42 1.64 -25.72
CA LYS A 65 -2.14 1.87 -24.46
C LYS A 65 -2.06 0.64 -23.56
N ILE A 66 -2.05 0.89 -22.25
CA ILE A 66 -2.15 -0.16 -21.23
C ILE A 66 -3.62 -0.43 -20.92
N GLU A 67 -3.92 -1.67 -20.63
CA GLU A 67 -5.15 -2.15 -20.00
C GLU A 67 -4.76 -2.90 -18.71
N LEU A 68 -5.53 -2.72 -17.63
CA LEU A 68 -5.34 -3.47 -16.39
C LEU A 68 -6.33 -4.62 -16.34
N ASP A 69 -5.80 -5.82 -16.20
CA ASP A 69 -6.57 -7.05 -16.04
C ASP A 69 -6.65 -7.41 -14.56
N PHE A 70 -7.81 -7.11 -13.94
CA PHE A 70 -8.02 -7.27 -12.52
C PHE A 70 -8.51 -8.66 -12.14
N TYR A 71 -7.87 -9.26 -11.15
CA TYR A 71 -8.36 -10.45 -10.46
C TYR A 71 -8.66 -10.12 -8.99
N ASP A 72 -9.90 -10.36 -8.57
CA ASP A 72 -10.34 -10.21 -7.18
C ASP A 72 -9.92 -11.41 -6.35
N ASP A 73 -8.99 -11.22 -5.40
CA ASP A 73 -8.59 -12.28 -4.49
C ASP A 73 -9.59 -12.50 -3.32
N GLN A 74 -10.68 -11.74 -3.28
CA GLN A 74 -11.73 -11.85 -2.25
C GLN A 74 -11.19 -11.82 -0.81
N SER A 75 -10.03 -11.20 -0.60
CA SER A 75 -9.29 -11.21 0.68
C SER A 75 -8.87 -12.62 1.14
N LYS A 76 -8.60 -13.53 0.18
CA LYS A 76 -8.24 -14.93 0.42
C LYS A 76 -6.97 -15.33 -0.33
N PRO A 77 -5.98 -15.94 0.34
CA PRO A 77 -4.71 -16.34 -0.29
C PRO A 77 -4.86 -17.37 -1.41
N ASP A 78 -5.79 -18.32 -1.27
CA ASP A 78 -6.07 -19.35 -2.28
C ASP A 78 -6.63 -18.75 -3.58
N GLN A 79 -7.50 -17.74 -3.46
CA GLN A 79 -8.00 -17.00 -4.62
C GLN A 79 -6.87 -16.19 -5.29
N ALA A 80 -5.98 -15.59 -4.52
CA ALA A 80 -4.82 -14.89 -5.09
C ALA A 80 -3.94 -15.83 -5.92
N VAL A 81 -3.72 -17.07 -5.46
CA VAL A 81 -2.96 -18.09 -6.23
C VAL A 81 -3.69 -18.47 -7.51
N GLN A 82 -5.01 -18.61 -7.50
CA GLN A 82 -5.79 -18.82 -8.73
C GLN A 82 -5.66 -17.65 -9.69
N GLY A 83 -5.63 -16.42 -9.16
CA GLY A 83 -5.38 -15.21 -9.95
C GLY A 83 -4.05 -15.22 -10.70
N VAL A 84 -2.98 -15.77 -10.10
CA VAL A 84 -1.69 -15.94 -10.79
C VAL A 84 -1.85 -16.82 -12.03
N SER A 85 -2.50 -17.99 -11.89
CA SER A 85 -2.71 -18.89 -13.02
C SER A 85 -3.61 -18.26 -14.09
N LYS A 86 -4.66 -17.56 -13.69
CA LYS A 86 -5.54 -16.86 -14.65
C LYS A 86 -4.77 -15.80 -15.45
N LEU A 87 -4.07 -14.91 -14.77
CA LEU A 87 -3.44 -13.76 -15.40
C LEU A 87 -2.18 -14.15 -16.21
N ILE A 88 -1.34 -15.08 -15.70
CA ILE A 88 -0.10 -15.46 -16.38
C ILE A 88 -0.36 -16.54 -17.44
N ASP A 89 -1.03 -17.65 -17.06
CA ASP A 89 -1.13 -18.82 -17.95
C ASP A 89 -2.19 -18.62 -19.05
N GLN A 90 -3.32 -17.93 -18.73
CA GLN A 90 -4.43 -17.74 -19.68
C GLN A 90 -4.36 -16.38 -20.38
N ASP A 91 -4.19 -15.28 -19.63
CA ASP A 91 -4.21 -13.91 -20.19
C ASP A 91 -2.83 -13.43 -20.64
N GLN A 92 -1.77 -14.19 -20.32
CA GLN A 92 -0.38 -13.98 -20.74
C GLN A 92 0.16 -12.57 -20.43
N VAL A 93 -0.17 -12.06 -19.22
CA VAL A 93 0.35 -10.76 -18.79
C VAL A 93 1.86 -10.84 -18.54
N PRO A 94 2.65 -9.85 -18.99
CA PRO A 94 4.11 -9.86 -18.86
C PRO A 94 4.61 -9.45 -17.47
N VAL A 95 3.75 -8.89 -16.63
CA VAL A 95 4.03 -8.42 -15.28
C VAL A 95 2.77 -8.41 -14.43
N LEU A 96 2.91 -8.73 -13.14
CA LEU A 96 1.85 -8.67 -12.14
C LEU A 96 2.08 -7.53 -11.14
N LEU A 97 0.99 -6.91 -10.72
CA LEU A 97 0.92 -5.98 -9.59
C LEU A 97 0.07 -6.61 -8.47
N GLY A 98 0.51 -6.51 -7.24
CA GLY A 98 -0.29 -7.02 -6.12
C GLY A 98 0.48 -7.96 -5.19
N SER A 99 -0.16 -8.70 -4.29
CA SER A 99 -1.54 -8.48 -3.83
C SER A 99 -1.58 -7.37 -2.75
N TYR A 100 -2.77 -7.11 -2.16
CA TYR A 100 -2.84 -6.15 -1.05
C TYR A 100 -2.30 -6.76 0.25
N SER A 101 -2.83 -7.90 0.69
CA SER A 101 -2.48 -8.49 1.98
C SER A 101 -1.14 -9.21 1.96
N SER A 102 -0.47 -9.24 3.12
CA SER A 102 0.78 -10.00 3.26
C SER A 102 0.59 -11.51 3.12
N GLU A 103 -0.58 -12.04 3.53
CA GLU A 103 -0.94 -13.45 3.34
C GLU A 103 -1.04 -13.81 1.86
N SER A 104 -1.89 -13.08 1.12
CA SER A 104 -2.10 -13.33 -0.31
C SER A 104 -0.80 -13.13 -1.08
N THR A 105 -0.04 -12.07 -0.76
CA THR A 105 1.24 -11.80 -1.42
C THR A 105 2.25 -12.91 -1.17
N LYS A 106 2.38 -13.38 0.09
CA LYS A 106 3.27 -14.50 0.41
C LYS A 106 2.87 -15.78 -0.32
N ALA A 107 1.57 -16.05 -0.43
CA ALA A 107 1.04 -17.23 -1.11
C ALA A 107 1.34 -17.24 -2.62
N ILE A 108 1.31 -16.08 -3.28
CA ILE A 108 1.56 -15.98 -4.72
C ILE A 108 3.05 -15.97 -5.11
N VAL A 109 3.97 -15.62 -4.18
CA VAL A 109 5.41 -15.54 -4.46
C VAL A 109 5.99 -16.79 -5.10
N PRO A 110 5.75 -18.03 -4.62
CA PRO A 110 6.24 -19.24 -5.27
C PRO A 110 5.69 -19.42 -6.70
N ALA A 111 4.39 -19.15 -6.88
CA ALA A 111 3.70 -19.35 -8.15
C ALA A 111 4.20 -18.40 -9.26
N VAL A 112 4.44 -17.12 -8.95
CA VAL A 112 5.01 -16.16 -9.90
C VAL A 112 6.49 -16.43 -10.17
N SER A 113 7.24 -16.86 -9.15
CA SER A 113 8.66 -17.19 -9.29
C SER A 113 8.88 -18.40 -10.20
N GLN A 114 8.03 -19.43 -10.07
CA GLN A 114 8.05 -20.61 -10.96
C GLN A 114 7.72 -20.27 -12.42
N ARG A 115 6.86 -19.27 -12.63
CA ARG A 115 6.46 -18.78 -13.97
C ARG A 115 7.39 -17.71 -14.53
N GLU A 116 8.44 -17.40 -13.81
CA GLU A 116 9.43 -16.40 -14.21
C GLU A 116 8.79 -15.07 -14.64
N THR A 117 7.75 -14.63 -13.90
CA THR A 117 7.02 -13.39 -14.16
C THR A 117 7.29 -12.36 -13.06
N PRO A 118 7.67 -11.11 -13.37
CA PRO A 118 7.88 -10.09 -12.36
C PRO A 118 6.61 -9.78 -11.56
N LEU A 119 6.70 -9.74 -10.25
CA LEU A 119 5.68 -9.27 -9.33
C LEU A 119 6.14 -7.96 -8.68
N ILE A 120 5.37 -6.90 -8.85
CA ILE A 120 5.58 -5.63 -8.18
C ILE A 120 4.55 -5.49 -7.06
N ILE A 121 5.02 -5.47 -5.83
CA ILE A 121 4.22 -5.47 -4.60
C ILE A 121 4.03 -4.04 -4.12
N PRO A 122 2.79 -3.49 -4.15
CA PRO A 122 2.53 -2.13 -3.69
C PRO A 122 2.55 -1.98 -2.16
N THR A 123 1.94 -2.91 -1.40
CA THR A 123 1.52 -2.67 -0.01
C THR A 123 1.87 -3.76 1.00
N ALA A 124 2.17 -4.98 0.63
CA ALA A 124 2.42 -6.07 1.58
C ALA A 124 3.70 -5.84 2.40
N THR A 125 3.55 -5.51 3.68
CA THR A 125 4.65 -5.06 4.54
C THR A 125 5.36 -6.17 5.29
N ALA A 126 4.80 -7.40 5.40
CA ALA A 126 5.46 -8.49 6.09
C ALA A 126 6.82 -8.81 5.47
N ASP A 127 7.88 -8.81 6.27
CA ASP A 127 9.25 -8.96 5.76
C ASP A 127 9.49 -10.34 5.14
N ASN A 128 8.80 -11.36 5.65
CA ASN A 128 8.91 -12.73 5.13
C ASN A 128 8.31 -12.94 3.72
N VAL A 129 7.67 -11.94 3.15
CA VAL A 129 7.30 -11.92 1.71
C VAL A 129 8.55 -11.87 0.84
N MET A 130 9.63 -11.24 1.34
CA MET A 130 10.90 -11.09 0.64
C MET A 130 11.91 -12.22 0.94
N ASP A 131 11.60 -13.15 1.89
CA ASP A 131 12.53 -14.22 2.33
C ASP A 131 12.93 -15.19 1.21
N SER A 132 12.09 -15.35 0.20
CA SER A 132 12.38 -16.22 -0.95
C SER A 132 13.62 -15.78 -1.73
N LYS A 133 14.04 -14.51 -1.60
CA LYS A 133 15.11 -13.88 -2.41
C LYS A 133 14.93 -14.11 -3.91
N SER A 134 13.69 -14.36 -4.34
CA SER A 134 13.37 -14.58 -5.74
C SER A 134 13.72 -13.33 -6.55
N PRO A 135 14.42 -13.48 -7.69
CA PRO A 135 14.77 -12.34 -8.53
C PRO A 135 13.56 -11.71 -9.24
N TRP A 136 12.38 -12.32 -9.09
CA TRP A 136 11.13 -11.91 -9.73
C TRP A 136 10.25 -11.02 -8.85
N ILE A 137 10.65 -10.76 -7.59
CA ILE A 137 9.84 -10.06 -6.59
C ILE A 137 10.42 -8.69 -6.29
N PHE A 138 9.57 -7.65 -6.41
CA PHE A 138 9.94 -6.27 -6.20
C PHE A 138 8.91 -5.58 -5.30
N ARG A 139 9.33 -5.10 -4.13
CA ARG A 139 8.44 -4.43 -3.17
C ARG A 139 8.65 -2.91 -3.18
N VAL A 140 7.61 -2.17 -3.53
CA VAL A 140 7.61 -0.69 -3.58
C VAL A 140 7.50 -0.08 -2.19
N CYS A 141 6.69 -0.67 -1.31
CA CYS A 141 6.47 -0.20 0.05
C CYS A 141 7.64 -0.53 0.99
N ALA A 142 7.73 0.18 2.11
CA ALA A 142 8.59 -0.16 3.24
C ALA A 142 8.10 -1.45 3.93
N GLY A 143 8.99 -2.14 4.65
CA GLY A 143 8.70 -3.36 5.38
C GLY A 143 8.38 -3.14 6.85
N ALA A 144 8.03 -4.23 7.56
CA ALA A 144 7.72 -4.20 8.99
C ALA A 144 8.92 -3.76 9.85
N ASN A 145 10.14 -4.12 9.44
CA ASN A 145 11.36 -3.66 10.13
C ASN A 145 11.54 -2.14 10.03
N ASP A 146 11.23 -1.54 8.88
CA ASP A 146 11.30 -0.08 8.70
C ASP A 146 10.27 0.62 9.59
N TYR A 147 9.06 0.06 9.69
CA TYR A 147 8.00 0.55 10.56
C TYR A 147 8.40 0.54 12.04
N ALA A 148 8.94 -0.59 12.49
CA ALA A 148 9.42 -0.73 13.87
C ALA A 148 10.55 0.25 14.18
N LYS A 149 11.54 0.36 13.29
CA LYS A 149 12.68 1.28 13.41
C LYS A 149 12.23 2.72 13.55
N GLU A 150 11.34 3.18 12.67
CA GLU A 150 10.86 4.57 12.70
C GLU A 150 9.99 4.85 13.92
N THR A 151 9.14 3.90 14.34
CA THR A 151 8.37 4.02 15.59
C THR A 151 9.29 4.15 16.79
N ILE A 152 10.34 3.34 16.89
CA ILE A 152 11.32 3.42 17.99
C ILE A 152 12.09 4.75 17.95
N ALA A 153 12.48 5.23 16.77
CA ALA A 153 13.14 6.53 16.62
C ALA A 153 12.24 7.66 17.12
N PHE A 154 10.95 7.66 16.73
CA PHE A 154 9.95 8.58 17.24
C PHE A 154 9.81 8.55 18.76
N LEU A 155 9.68 7.35 19.35
CA LEU A 155 9.52 7.18 20.79
C LEU A 155 10.75 7.67 21.57
N LYS A 156 11.97 7.40 21.08
CA LYS A 156 13.22 7.90 21.66
C LYS A 156 13.28 9.43 21.65
N ALA A 157 12.86 10.05 20.54
CA ALA A 157 12.84 11.51 20.40
C ALA A 157 11.76 12.19 21.26
N ASN A 158 10.74 11.46 21.72
CA ASN A 158 9.54 12.02 22.34
C ASN A 158 9.23 11.38 23.71
N GLY A 159 10.21 11.29 24.59
CA GLY A 159 10.02 10.90 26.00
C GLY A 159 10.52 9.52 26.38
N ALA A 160 11.09 8.74 25.46
CA ALA A 160 11.77 7.46 25.69
C ALA A 160 11.01 6.54 26.69
N PRO A 161 9.82 6.05 26.35
CA PRO A 161 9.02 5.20 27.22
C PRO A 161 9.77 3.90 27.57
N ARG A 162 9.48 3.33 28.76
CA ARG A 162 10.19 2.14 29.26
C ARG A 162 9.43 0.84 29.04
N LYS A 163 8.09 0.90 29.00
CA LYS A 163 7.21 -0.28 28.95
C LYS A 163 6.32 -0.24 27.71
N MET A 164 6.33 -1.32 26.96
CA MET A 164 5.50 -1.47 25.74
C MET A 164 4.65 -2.73 25.82
N ALA A 165 3.41 -2.63 25.39
CA ALA A 165 2.58 -3.77 25.01
C ALA A 165 2.43 -3.83 23.49
N ILE A 166 2.42 -5.03 22.95
CA ILE A 166 2.12 -5.28 21.52
C ILE A 166 0.81 -6.05 21.44
N VAL A 167 -0.12 -5.55 20.61
CA VAL A 167 -1.42 -6.20 20.34
C VAL A 167 -1.52 -6.40 18.83
N TYR A 168 -1.63 -7.65 18.39
CA TYR A 168 -1.55 -7.96 16.97
C TYR A 168 -2.55 -9.03 16.53
N GLU A 169 -3.06 -8.89 15.32
CA GLU A 169 -3.86 -9.94 14.71
C GLU A 169 -3.00 -11.17 14.36
N ASN A 170 -3.56 -12.37 14.54
CA ASN A 170 -2.87 -13.63 14.29
C ASN A 170 -2.82 -13.95 12.79
N THR A 171 -2.22 -13.06 12.00
CA THR A 171 -2.01 -13.17 10.55
C THR A 171 -0.54 -12.99 10.23
N ASN A 172 -0.13 -13.28 8.99
CA ASN A 172 1.25 -13.06 8.55
C ASN A 172 1.67 -11.59 8.72
N PHE A 173 0.76 -10.65 8.41
CA PHE A 173 0.97 -9.22 8.61
C PHE A 173 1.20 -8.88 10.09
N GLY A 174 0.29 -9.31 10.98
CA GLY A 174 0.38 -9.01 12.41
C GLY A 174 1.61 -9.64 13.05
N GLN A 175 1.89 -10.92 12.76
CA GLN A 175 3.06 -11.65 13.26
C GLN A 175 4.38 -11.03 12.80
N SER A 176 4.50 -10.58 11.53
CA SER A 176 5.71 -9.94 11.03
C SER A 176 5.97 -8.61 11.74
N ASN A 177 4.94 -7.77 11.88
CA ASN A 177 5.06 -6.48 12.59
C ASN A 177 5.36 -6.67 14.09
N MET A 178 4.74 -7.66 14.74
CA MET A 178 5.04 -8.01 16.13
C MET A 178 6.50 -8.43 16.29
N LYS A 179 7.03 -9.30 15.42
CA LYS A 179 8.43 -9.75 15.47
C LYS A 179 9.39 -8.59 15.27
N ALA A 180 9.15 -7.75 14.27
CA ALA A 180 9.95 -6.56 14.00
C ALA A 180 9.97 -5.59 15.19
N MET A 181 8.80 -5.28 15.76
CA MET A 181 8.70 -4.40 16.92
C MET A 181 9.32 -5.01 18.17
N THR A 182 9.18 -6.32 18.40
CA THR A 182 9.82 -7.03 19.52
C THR A 182 11.35 -6.89 19.45
N ALA A 183 11.93 -7.10 18.27
CA ALA A 183 13.38 -6.95 18.08
C ALA A 183 13.83 -5.49 18.31
N ALA A 184 13.14 -4.53 17.72
CA ALA A 184 13.45 -3.12 17.82
C ALA A 184 13.28 -2.57 19.25
N ALA A 185 12.24 -2.99 19.99
CA ALA A 185 12.02 -2.62 21.38
C ALA A 185 13.13 -3.16 22.28
N LYS A 186 13.52 -4.43 22.10
CA LYS A 186 14.64 -5.05 22.82
C LYS A 186 15.95 -4.28 22.61
N GLU A 187 16.28 -3.97 21.36
CA GLU A 187 17.49 -3.19 21.01
C GLU A 187 17.45 -1.78 21.61
N ALA A 188 16.26 -1.21 21.73
CA ALA A 188 16.05 0.11 22.32
C ALA A 188 16.02 0.11 23.87
N GLY A 189 16.08 -1.07 24.51
CA GLY A 189 15.98 -1.20 25.97
C GLY A 189 14.57 -0.95 26.50
N ILE A 190 13.53 -1.13 25.68
CA ILE A 190 12.12 -1.02 26.09
C ILE A 190 11.64 -2.40 26.53
N GLU A 191 11.12 -2.48 27.77
CA GLU A 191 10.56 -3.71 28.33
C GLU A 191 9.22 -4.04 27.65
N LEU A 192 9.09 -5.28 27.14
CA LEU A 192 7.80 -5.78 26.67
C LEU A 192 7.02 -6.38 27.83
N VAL A 193 6.01 -5.65 28.31
CA VAL A 193 5.18 -6.05 29.46
C VAL A 193 3.98 -6.91 29.07
N ALA A 194 3.57 -6.89 27.80
CA ALA A 194 2.56 -7.77 27.22
C ALA A 194 2.77 -7.93 25.72
N VAL A 195 2.55 -9.15 25.20
CA VAL A 195 2.52 -9.44 23.75
C VAL A 195 1.30 -10.32 23.52
N GLU A 196 0.24 -9.71 23.02
CA GLU A 196 -1.09 -10.32 22.94
C GLU A 196 -1.52 -10.48 21.48
N SER A 197 -1.82 -11.71 21.09
CA SER A 197 -2.45 -12.00 19.81
C SER A 197 -3.96 -12.05 19.93
N TYR A 198 -4.65 -11.79 18.83
CA TYR A 198 -6.08 -11.99 18.69
C TYR A 198 -6.44 -12.53 17.31
N GLU A 199 -7.58 -13.21 17.23
CA GLU A 199 -8.13 -13.64 15.95
C GLU A 199 -8.80 -12.46 15.24
N ALA A 200 -8.40 -12.24 13.98
CA ALA A 200 -8.93 -11.15 13.16
C ALA A 200 -10.45 -11.24 13.01
N LYS A 201 -11.11 -10.09 12.94
CA LYS A 201 -12.58 -9.95 12.78
C LYS A 201 -13.39 -10.46 13.98
N SER A 202 -12.78 -10.56 15.15
CA SER A 202 -13.54 -10.82 16.37
C SER A 202 -14.42 -9.61 16.73
N PRO A 203 -15.65 -9.81 17.23
CA PRO A 203 -16.48 -8.71 17.69
C PRO A 203 -16.02 -8.14 19.03
N ASP A 204 -15.18 -8.87 19.77
CA ASP A 204 -14.77 -8.51 21.15
C ASP A 204 -13.28 -8.78 21.41
N TYR A 205 -12.58 -7.75 21.82
CA TYR A 205 -11.17 -7.74 22.21
C TYR A 205 -10.95 -7.31 23.68
N LYS A 206 -12.04 -7.15 24.47
CA LYS A 206 -11.94 -6.59 25.84
C LYS A 206 -11.04 -7.43 26.75
N ALA A 207 -11.09 -8.75 26.63
CA ALA A 207 -10.25 -9.63 27.44
C ALA A 207 -8.74 -9.39 27.16
N VAL A 208 -8.36 -9.23 25.89
CA VAL A 208 -6.99 -8.87 25.47
C VAL A 208 -6.63 -7.48 26.04
N LEU A 209 -7.48 -6.48 25.83
CA LEU A 209 -7.24 -5.11 26.29
C LEU A 209 -7.18 -4.98 27.82
N GLN A 210 -7.92 -5.81 28.57
CA GLN A 210 -7.84 -5.87 30.03
C GLN A 210 -6.50 -6.42 30.51
N ARG A 211 -5.95 -7.48 29.87
CA ARG A 211 -4.61 -7.98 30.18
C ARG A 211 -3.54 -6.91 29.90
N VAL A 212 -3.65 -6.21 28.79
CA VAL A 212 -2.77 -5.10 28.45
C VAL A 212 -2.88 -3.98 29.51
N LYS A 213 -4.09 -3.64 29.94
CA LYS A 213 -4.30 -2.63 30.99
C LYS A 213 -3.64 -3.03 32.32
N GLN A 214 -3.77 -4.30 32.74
CA GLN A 214 -3.13 -4.84 33.95
C GLN A 214 -1.59 -4.78 33.89
N ALA A 215 -1.01 -4.97 32.68
CA ALA A 215 0.44 -4.87 32.45
C ALA A 215 0.96 -3.41 32.53
N ASN A 216 0.08 -2.41 32.54
CA ASN A 216 0.36 -0.98 32.70
C ASN A 216 1.50 -0.48 31.77
N PRO A 217 1.36 -0.57 30.46
CA PRO A 217 2.35 -0.10 29.50
C PRO A 217 2.36 1.43 29.37
N ASP A 218 3.53 2.02 29.07
CA ASP A 218 3.61 3.40 28.60
C ASP A 218 3.10 3.52 27.14
N VAL A 219 3.40 2.50 26.32
CA VAL A 219 3.11 2.45 24.89
C VAL A 219 2.32 1.19 24.57
N ILE A 220 1.31 1.31 23.71
CA ILE A 220 0.71 0.17 23.02
C ILE A 220 1.04 0.28 21.54
N TYR A 221 1.51 -0.82 20.96
CA TYR A 221 1.74 -0.95 19.52
C TYR A 221 0.73 -1.93 18.92
N PHE A 222 -0.18 -1.41 18.12
CA PHE A 222 -1.22 -2.19 17.46
C PHE A 222 -0.82 -2.60 16.05
N CYS A 223 -1.09 -3.86 15.67
CA CYS A 223 -0.92 -4.38 14.31
C CYS A 223 -2.26 -4.92 13.83
N SER A 224 -3.04 -4.13 13.09
CA SER A 224 -4.43 -4.43 12.79
C SER A 224 -4.86 -3.86 11.44
N TYR A 225 -5.78 -4.56 10.75
CA TYR A 225 -6.56 -3.98 9.65
C TYR A 225 -7.69 -3.08 10.16
N LEU A 226 -8.38 -2.37 9.26
CA LEU A 226 -9.30 -1.27 9.59
C LEU A 226 -10.44 -1.68 10.53
N LEU A 227 -11.10 -2.82 10.28
CA LEU A 227 -12.23 -3.27 11.08
C LEU A 227 -11.84 -3.51 12.54
N ASP A 228 -10.71 -4.20 12.71
CA ASP A 228 -10.20 -4.54 14.04
C ASP A 228 -9.61 -3.31 14.74
N ALA A 229 -8.89 -2.43 14.01
CA ALA A 229 -8.38 -1.17 14.53
C ALA A 229 -9.52 -0.29 15.10
N THR A 230 -10.62 -0.21 14.38
CA THR A 230 -11.84 0.51 14.80
C THR A 230 -12.41 -0.06 16.10
N THR A 231 -12.54 -1.39 16.16
CA THR A 231 -13.09 -2.10 17.33
C THR A 231 -12.16 -2.00 18.53
N LEU A 232 -10.84 -2.17 18.32
CA LEU A 232 -9.83 -2.05 19.38
C LEU A 232 -9.85 -0.66 20.03
N MET A 233 -9.94 0.42 19.23
CA MET A 233 -9.98 1.77 19.82
C MET A 233 -11.27 2.06 20.56
N ARG A 234 -12.42 1.63 20.04
CA ARG A 234 -13.69 1.74 20.74
C ARG A 234 -13.66 0.98 22.08
N GLN A 235 -13.19 -0.27 22.07
CA GLN A 235 -13.12 -1.10 23.27
C GLN A 235 -12.00 -0.68 24.22
N SER A 236 -10.93 -0.07 23.75
CA SER A 236 -9.92 0.58 24.61
C SER A 236 -10.55 1.67 25.48
N ARG A 237 -11.48 2.45 24.91
CA ARG A 237 -12.28 3.41 25.69
C ARG A 237 -13.20 2.71 26.68
N GLU A 238 -13.92 1.65 26.27
CA GLU A 238 -14.86 0.93 27.13
C GLU A 238 -14.18 0.30 28.36
N VAL A 239 -12.94 -0.20 28.22
CA VAL A 239 -12.17 -0.74 29.34
C VAL A 239 -11.32 0.32 30.06
N ASP A 240 -11.42 1.59 29.66
CA ASP A 240 -10.63 2.72 30.19
C ASP A 240 -9.12 2.42 30.19
N LEU A 241 -8.59 2.02 29.04
CA LEU A 241 -7.16 1.78 28.81
C LEU A 241 -6.51 3.11 28.42
N ASN A 242 -5.53 3.59 29.17
CA ASN A 242 -4.96 4.95 29.04
C ASN A 242 -3.42 4.93 29.00
N PRO A 243 -2.75 4.38 27.98
CA PRO A 243 -1.30 4.52 27.81
C PRO A 243 -0.94 5.97 27.46
N LYS A 244 0.33 6.32 27.59
CA LYS A 244 0.84 7.62 27.12
C LYS A 244 0.84 7.70 25.60
N TYR A 245 1.07 6.56 24.91
CA TYR A 245 1.16 6.46 23.48
C TYR A 245 0.29 5.31 22.96
N TYR A 246 -0.65 5.62 22.08
CA TYR A 246 -1.28 4.64 21.20
C TYR A 246 -0.56 4.66 19.88
N THR A 247 0.26 3.66 19.58
CA THR A 247 1.03 3.55 18.35
C THR A 247 0.56 2.38 17.51
N SER A 248 0.84 2.37 16.22
CA SER A 248 0.44 1.29 15.33
C SER A 248 1.39 1.07 14.16
N SER A 249 1.29 -0.11 13.56
CA SER A 249 1.99 -0.48 12.32
C SER A 249 1.37 0.10 11.04
N GLY A 250 0.63 1.18 11.11
CA GLY A 250 -0.04 1.75 9.95
C GLY A 250 -1.29 0.98 9.56
N THR A 251 -1.44 0.71 8.27
CA THR A 251 -2.49 -0.13 7.68
C THR A 251 -3.90 0.30 8.12
N GLY A 252 -4.56 -0.39 9.04
CA GLY A 252 -5.90 -0.03 9.51
C GLY A 252 -5.96 1.31 10.23
N PHE A 253 -4.96 1.62 11.04
CA PHE A 253 -4.84 2.89 11.76
C PHE A 253 -4.39 4.06 10.86
N ALA A 254 -4.01 3.81 9.62
CA ALA A 254 -3.69 4.81 8.61
C ALA A 254 -4.64 4.78 7.41
N ALA A 255 -5.73 4.01 7.50
CA ALA A 255 -6.78 4.01 6.49
C ALA A 255 -7.54 5.34 6.49
N ALA A 256 -8.00 5.79 5.31
CA ALA A 256 -8.70 7.07 5.19
C ALA A 256 -9.97 7.14 6.06
N GLU A 257 -10.66 6.02 6.24
CA GLU A 257 -11.90 5.92 7.03
C GLU A 257 -11.65 5.90 8.54
N PHE A 258 -10.44 5.51 9.01
CA PHE A 258 -10.20 5.27 10.44
C PHE A 258 -10.54 6.47 11.33
N PRO A 259 -10.17 7.72 11.04
CA PRO A 259 -10.53 8.87 11.88
C PRO A 259 -11.95 9.38 11.64
N THR A 260 -12.70 8.81 10.70
CA THR A 260 -14.06 9.25 10.36
C THR A 260 -15.12 8.51 11.18
N GLU A 261 -16.38 8.98 11.13
CA GLU A 261 -17.52 8.30 11.77
C GLU A 261 -17.79 6.88 11.22
N LYS A 262 -17.29 6.56 10.03
CA LYS A 262 -17.33 5.18 9.47
C LYS A 262 -16.29 4.26 10.10
N GLY A 263 -15.23 4.82 10.68
CA GLY A 263 -14.18 4.13 11.41
C GLY A 263 -14.29 4.34 12.91
N ALA A 264 -13.18 4.68 13.55
CA ALA A 264 -13.10 4.88 14.99
C ALA A 264 -13.66 6.24 15.47
N GLY A 265 -13.89 7.20 14.56
CA GLY A 265 -14.41 8.52 14.90
C GLY A 265 -13.56 9.21 15.96
N LYS A 266 -14.22 9.76 16.98
CA LYS A 266 -13.53 10.43 18.12
C LYS A 266 -12.57 9.50 18.86
N ASN A 267 -12.74 8.17 18.81
CA ASN A 267 -11.82 7.24 19.47
C ASN A 267 -10.46 7.15 18.75
N ALA A 268 -10.36 7.64 17.50
CA ALA A 268 -9.09 7.71 16.77
C ALA A 268 -8.16 8.83 17.26
N GLU A 269 -8.69 9.85 17.96
CA GLU A 269 -7.91 11.00 18.41
C GLU A 269 -6.68 10.58 19.22
N TYR A 270 -5.56 11.24 18.97
CA TYR A 270 -4.24 11.04 19.60
C TYR A 270 -3.56 9.71 19.28
N THR A 271 -4.12 8.87 18.39
CA THR A 271 -3.42 7.67 17.93
C THR A 271 -2.30 8.04 16.98
N PHE A 272 -1.14 7.42 17.17
CA PHE A 272 0.00 7.49 16.26
C PHE A 272 -0.04 6.31 15.29
N SER A 273 0.33 6.57 14.06
CA SER A 273 0.40 5.55 13.03
C SER A 273 1.61 5.77 12.13
N VAL A 274 2.26 4.69 11.71
CA VAL A 274 3.18 4.81 10.59
C VAL A 274 2.39 5.09 9.33
N SER A 275 2.97 5.92 8.46
CA SER A 275 2.48 6.17 7.12
C SER A 275 3.65 6.22 6.16
N GLN A 276 3.39 5.89 4.90
CA GLN A 276 4.41 6.00 3.87
C GLN A 276 4.15 7.20 2.94
N TRP A 277 3.08 7.93 3.16
CA TRP A 277 2.74 9.09 2.38
C TRP A 277 1.58 9.87 3.01
N LEU A 278 1.62 11.17 2.84
CA LEU A 278 0.50 12.11 2.99
C LEU A 278 0.60 13.16 1.90
N PRO A 279 -0.48 13.90 1.57
CA PRO A 279 -0.44 14.99 0.58
C PRO A 279 0.60 16.05 0.88
N GLU A 280 0.91 16.26 2.15
CA GLU A 280 1.90 17.23 2.66
C GLU A 280 3.35 16.72 2.56
N ALA A 281 3.56 15.46 2.19
CA ALA A 281 4.90 14.95 1.92
C ALA A 281 5.59 15.83 0.86
N LYS A 282 6.85 16.19 1.13
CA LYS A 282 7.61 17.11 0.28
C LYS A 282 8.10 16.47 -1.03
N TRP A 283 7.30 15.57 -1.61
CA TRP A 283 7.59 14.91 -2.87
C TRP A 283 6.83 15.56 -4.01
N ALA A 284 7.52 15.76 -5.14
CA ALA A 284 6.93 16.41 -6.30
C ALA A 284 5.73 15.62 -6.84
N GLY A 285 4.58 16.27 -6.93
CA GLY A 285 3.35 15.66 -7.41
C GLY A 285 2.44 15.07 -6.33
N SER A 286 2.84 15.08 -5.03
CA SER A 286 2.00 14.56 -3.93
C SER A 286 0.67 15.29 -3.80
N LYS A 287 0.69 16.61 -3.82
CA LYS A 287 -0.53 17.45 -3.75
C LYS A 287 -1.39 17.34 -4.99
N GLU A 288 -0.77 17.25 -6.15
CA GLU A 288 -1.45 17.06 -7.43
C GLU A 288 -2.15 15.69 -7.48
N PHE A 289 -1.53 14.64 -6.96
CA PHE A 289 -2.17 13.33 -6.82
C PHE A 289 -3.37 13.38 -5.90
N ASP A 290 -3.26 14.01 -4.72
CA ASP A 290 -4.38 14.19 -3.79
C ASP A 290 -5.54 14.96 -4.43
N ALA A 291 -5.23 16.07 -5.10
CA ALA A 291 -6.23 16.89 -5.78
C ALA A 291 -6.97 16.13 -6.88
N GLU A 292 -6.24 15.36 -7.72
CA GLU A 292 -6.84 14.53 -8.76
C GLU A 292 -7.67 13.38 -8.18
N TYR A 293 -7.17 12.74 -7.11
CA TYR A 293 -7.90 11.70 -6.39
C TYR A 293 -9.19 12.24 -5.81
N PHE A 294 -9.15 13.38 -5.10
CA PHE A 294 -10.34 14.02 -4.54
C PHE A 294 -11.34 14.45 -5.62
N LYS A 295 -10.85 14.99 -6.74
CA LYS A 295 -11.69 15.37 -7.87
C LYS A 295 -12.47 14.16 -8.41
N ARG A 296 -11.85 12.98 -8.52
CA ARG A 296 -12.47 11.77 -9.07
C ARG A 296 -13.36 11.05 -8.07
N PHE A 297 -12.86 10.84 -6.84
CA PHE A 297 -13.46 9.91 -5.88
C PHE A 297 -14.12 10.59 -4.69
N LYS A 298 -14.06 11.94 -4.59
CA LYS A 298 -14.70 12.76 -3.53
C LYS A 298 -14.23 12.40 -2.11
N SER A 299 -13.04 11.83 -1.99
CA SER A 299 -12.37 11.51 -0.74
C SER A 299 -10.86 11.73 -0.89
N HIS A 300 -10.16 12.00 0.21
CA HIS A 300 -8.71 12.02 0.21
C HIS A 300 -8.14 10.60 0.25
N PRO A 301 -7.03 10.31 -0.46
CA PRO A 301 -6.44 8.99 -0.49
C PRO A 301 -5.69 8.66 0.81
N ALA A 302 -5.77 7.41 1.24
CA ALA A 302 -4.74 6.85 2.11
C ALA A 302 -3.49 6.49 1.29
N TYR A 303 -2.34 6.30 1.95
CA TYR A 303 -1.08 5.98 1.26
C TYR A 303 -1.15 4.71 0.40
N HIS A 304 -2.11 3.82 0.63
CA HIS A 304 -2.33 2.61 -0.17
C HIS A 304 -2.64 2.93 -1.65
N ALA A 305 -3.35 4.00 -1.91
CA ALA A 305 -3.69 4.41 -3.27
C ALA A 305 -2.46 4.87 -4.05
N ILE A 306 -1.60 5.69 -3.44
CA ILE A 306 -0.39 6.16 -4.12
C ILE A 306 0.67 5.07 -4.28
N GLN A 307 0.68 4.05 -3.41
CA GLN A 307 1.53 2.88 -3.57
C GLN A 307 1.14 2.08 -4.81
N ALA A 308 -0.16 1.88 -5.04
CA ALA A 308 -0.66 1.25 -6.26
C ALA A 308 -0.32 2.09 -7.51
N TYR A 309 -0.55 3.41 -7.46
CA TYR A 309 -0.13 4.33 -8.50
C TYR A 309 1.37 4.18 -8.82
N ALA A 310 2.23 4.14 -7.81
CA ALA A 310 3.67 4.01 -7.97
C ALA A 310 4.05 2.65 -8.57
N ALA A 311 3.41 1.55 -8.16
CA ALA A 311 3.67 0.21 -8.69
C ALA A 311 3.37 0.12 -10.19
N LEU A 312 2.27 0.70 -10.67
CA LEU A 312 1.96 0.74 -12.11
C LEU A 312 2.96 1.61 -12.88
N ARG A 313 3.40 2.72 -12.31
CA ARG A 313 4.44 3.56 -12.93
C ARG A 313 5.79 2.84 -13.05
N VAL A 314 6.15 2.04 -12.04
CA VAL A 314 7.35 1.17 -12.09
C VAL A 314 7.20 0.16 -13.23
N ALA A 315 6.07 -0.53 -13.36
CA ALA A 315 5.81 -1.49 -14.44
C ALA A 315 5.93 -0.83 -15.80
N ALA A 316 5.26 0.30 -16.02
CA ALA A 316 5.28 1.02 -17.28
C ALA A 316 6.69 1.53 -17.66
N GLN A 317 7.41 2.08 -16.70
CA GLN A 317 8.80 2.54 -16.92
C GLN A 317 9.71 1.36 -17.23
N ALA A 318 9.56 0.22 -16.55
CA ALA A 318 10.36 -0.96 -16.78
C ALA A 318 10.11 -1.56 -18.19
N ILE A 319 8.87 -1.64 -18.62
CA ILE A 319 8.53 -2.10 -20.00
C ILE A 319 9.17 -1.18 -21.04
N ASN A 320 9.08 0.14 -20.87
CA ASN A 320 9.68 1.09 -21.78
C ASN A 320 11.22 1.02 -21.78
N ASN A 321 11.85 0.83 -20.62
CA ASN A 321 13.30 0.65 -20.51
C ASN A 321 13.76 -0.67 -21.13
N ALA A 322 13.02 -1.75 -20.92
CA ALA A 322 13.27 -3.07 -21.52
C ALA A 322 13.09 -3.09 -23.05
N LYS A 323 12.32 -2.14 -23.59
CA LYS A 323 11.86 -2.11 -25.00
C LYS A 323 11.25 -3.46 -25.43
N SER A 324 10.58 -4.15 -24.52
CA SER A 324 10.09 -5.53 -24.70
C SER A 324 8.98 -5.86 -23.72
N LEU A 325 8.13 -6.81 -24.10
CA LEU A 325 7.16 -7.47 -23.20
C LEU A 325 7.68 -8.81 -22.67
N ASP A 326 8.94 -9.16 -22.93
CA ASP A 326 9.58 -10.33 -22.35
C ASP A 326 9.74 -10.17 -20.83
N PRO A 327 9.21 -11.09 -19.98
CA PRO A 327 9.23 -10.97 -18.54
C PRO A 327 10.66 -10.87 -17.95
N ALA A 328 11.64 -11.58 -18.51
CA ALA A 328 13.02 -11.54 -18.03
C ALA A 328 13.67 -10.16 -18.29
N LYS A 329 13.41 -9.57 -19.45
CA LYS A 329 13.88 -8.21 -19.76
C LYS A 329 13.20 -7.16 -18.90
N ILE A 330 11.89 -7.33 -18.62
CA ILE A 330 11.16 -6.44 -17.69
C ILE A 330 11.73 -6.56 -16.29
N ARG A 331 11.97 -7.77 -15.76
CA ARG A 331 12.63 -8.02 -14.48
C ARG A 331 13.96 -7.27 -14.38
N ASP A 332 14.81 -7.42 -15.37
CA ASP A 332 16.13 -6.78 -15.36
C ASP A 332 16.04 -5.25 -15.47
N ALA A 333 15.03 -4.74 -16.17
CA ALA A 333 14.73 -3.31 -16.19
C ALA A 333 14.23 -2.81 -14.83
N ILE A 334 13.38 -3.58 -14.09
CA ILE A 334 12.92 -3.21 -12.75
C ILE A 334 14.09 -3.12 -11.78
N LYS A 335 15.03 -4.07 -11.80
CA LYS A 335 16.24 -4.05 -10.96
C LYS A 335 17.03 -2.76 -11.10
N ASN A 336 17.02 -2.16 -12.29
CA ASN A 336 17.78 -0.96 -12.61
C ASN A 336 16.92 0.32 -12.54
N ILE A 337 15.68 0.24 -12.04
CA ILE A 337 14.81 1.41 -11.85
C ILE A 337 15.48 2.37 -10.86
N ASN A 338 15.53 3.64 -11.27
CA ASN A 338 15.91 4.76 -10.43
C ASN A 338 15.02 5.96 -10.77
N MET A 339 13.88 6.04 -10.09
CA MET A 339 12.93 7.14 -10.21
C MET A 339 13.17 8.07 -9.02
N SER A 340 14.05 9.07 -9.19
CA SER A 340 14.47 9.97 -8.12
C SER A 340 13.35 10.87 -7.59
N SER A 341 12.30 11.09 -8.37
CA SER A 341 11.17 11.94 -8.00
C SER A 341 9.87 11.35 -8.53
N THR A 342 8.99 10.95 -7.62
CA THR A 342 7.61 10.53 -7.91
C THR A 342 6.67 11.11 -6.86
N PRO A 343 5.37 11.17 -7.09
CA PRO A 343 4.40 11.56 -6.06
C PRO A 343 4.44 10.69 -4.80
N PHE A 344 4.95 9.46 -4.90
CA PHE A 344 5.19 8.55 -3.77
C PHE A 344 6.59 8.73 -3.15
N GLY A 345 7.45 9.58 -3.70
CA GLY A 345 8.85 9.71 -3.31
C GLY A 345 9.80 8.95 -4.24
N PRO A 346 11.07 8.79 -3.87
CA PRO A 346 12.05 8.09 -4.69
C PRO A 346 11.80 6.58 -4.72
N ILE A 347 12.04 5.96 -5.88
CA ILE A 347 11.93 4.51 -6.05
C ILE A 347 13.23 3.99 -6.66
N LYS A 348 13.91 3.14 -5.88
CA LYS A 348 15.12 2.43 -6.28
C LYS A 348 15.17 1.10 -5.54
N PHE A 349 15.34 0.02 -6.27
CA PHE A 349 15.39 -1.31 -5.67
C PHE A 349 16.82 -1.72 -5.29
N ASP A 350 16.94 -2.24 -4.07
CA ASP A 350 18.09 -3.00 -3.62
C ASP A 350 17.60 -4.40 -3.23
N ASN A 351 18.12 -5.43 -3.91
CA ASN A 351 17.66 -6.82 -3.74
C ASN A 351 16.12 -6.95 -3.81
N GLY A 352 15.47 -6.22 -4.71
CA GLY A 352 14.02 -6.22 -4.88
C GLY A 352 13.23 -5.34 -3.89
N GLN A 353 13.89 -4.74 -2.90
CA GLN A 353 13.27 -3.87 -1.91
C GLN A 353 13.53 -2.40 -2.23
N ASN A 354 12.48 -1.58 -2.28
CA ASN A 354 12.60 -0.12 -2.29
C ASN A 354 12.82 0.40 -0.87
N GLN A 355 13.83 1.24 -0.68
CA GLN A 355 14.16 1.92 0.60
C GLN A 355 13.28 3.16 0.76
N HIS A 356 12.00 2.96 1.06
CA HIS A 356 11.04 4.07 1.16
C HIS A 356 11.07 4.71 2.54
N PRO A 357 11.09 6.05 2.65
CA PRO A 357 10.97 6.75 3.93
C PRO A 357 9.63 6.46 4.62
N VAL A 358 9.67 6.35 5.95
CA VAL A 358 8.48 6.14 6.78
C VAL A 358 8.22 7.40 7.60
N LEU A 359 6.96 7.77 7.73
CA LEU A 359 6.50 8.92 8.50
C LEU A 359 5.73 8.41 9.73
N ILE A 360 5.77 9.16 10.83
CA ILE A 360 4.82 8.97 11.94
C ILE A 360 3.79 10.09 11.87
N THR A 361 2.54 9.67 11.85
CA THR A 361 1.38 10.57 11.89
C THR A 361 0.68 10.47 13.23
N GLN A 362 -0.06 11.49 13.61
CA GLN A 362 -1.02 11.46 14.71
C GLN A 362 -2.37 11.95 14.23
N VAL A 363 -3.44 11.31 14.67
CA VAL A 363 -4.79 11.85 14.47
C VAL A 363 -4.97 13.03 15.42
N GLN A 364 -5.16 14.22 14.85
CA GLN A 364 -5.41 15.47 15.57
C GLN A 364 -6.60 16.18 14.92
N LYS A 365 -7.66 16.42 15.68
CA LYS A 365 -8.91 17.04 15.22
C LYS A 365 -9.53 16.27 14.04
N GLY A 366 -9.52 14.94 14.12
CA GLY A 366 -10.08 14.04 13.11
C GLY A 366 -9.27 13.92 11.82
N GLN A 367 -8.04 14.42 11.79
CA GLN A 367 -7.17 14.40 10.61
C GLN A 367 -5.79 13.84 10.94
N TYR A 368 -5.19 13.11 10.01
CA TYR A 368 -3.78 12.74 10.12
C TYR A 368 -2.89 13.97 9.97
N ARG A 369 -1.91 14.09 10.87
CA ARG A 369 -0.86 15.10 10.81
C ARG A 369 0.50 14.42 10.92
N VAL A 370 1.44 14.78 10.08
CA VAL A 370 2.83 14.32 10.21
C VAL A 370 3.44 14.96 11.45
N VAL A 371 3.97 14.13 12.34
CA VAL A 371 4.61 14.57 13.59
C VAL A 371 6.08 14.14 13.68
N PHE A 372 6.55 13.24 12.80
CA PHE A 372 7.93 12.78 12.74
C PHE A 372 8.23 12.16 11.34
N PRO A 373 9.49 12.26 10.83
CA PRO A 373 10.66 12.96 11.42
C PRO A 373 10.49 14.48 11.44
N ALA A 374 11.37 15.18 12.17
CA ALA A 374 11.22 16.61 12.44
C ALA A 374 11.25 17.51 11.19
N ASP A 375 11.99 17.12 10.16
CA ASP A 375 12.10 17.84 8.87
C ASP A 375 10.84 17.67 7.98
N ALA A 376 10.05 16.61 8.22
CA ALA A 376 8.77 16.35 7.56
C ALA A 376 7.56 16.82 8.39
N ALA A 377 7.74 17.03 9.71
CA ALA A 377 6.64 17.31 10.63
C ALA A 377 5.89 18.61 10.29
N GLU A 378 4.57 18.53 10.36
CA GLU A 378 3.64 19.67 10.21
C GLU A 378 3.27 20.28 11.55
N THR A 379 3.27 19.46 12.59
CA THR A 379 2.87 19.84 13.94
C THR A 379 3.62 19.03 15.00
N LYS A 380 3.54 19.49 16.25
CA LYS A 380 4.10 18.73 17.39
C LYS A 380 3.17 17.58 17.78
N PRO A 381 3.72 16.45 18.24
CA PRO A 381 2.92 15.37 18.80
C PRO A 381 2.28 15.81 20.12
N ILE A 382 1.06 15.37 20.37
CA ILE A 382 0.35 15.55 21.65
C ILE A 382 0.62 14.31 22.50
N ILE A 383 1.46 14.47 23.53
CA ILE A 383 1.94 13.41 24.43
C ILE A 383 1.95 13.97 25.86
N PRO A 384 1.42 13.23 26.85
CA PRO A 384 0.68 11.97 26.71
C PRO A 384 -0.68 12.16 26.03
N ALA A 385 -1.21 11.08 25.45
CA ALA A 385 -2.61 11.09 25.01
C ALA A 385 -3.50 11.42 26.22
N PRO A 386 -4.47 12.35 26.11
CA PRO A 386 -5.42 12.61 27.17
C PRO A 386 -6.16 11.33 27.58
N VAL A 387 -6.49 11.17 28.87
CA VAL A 387 -7.31 10.05 29.32
C VAL A 387 -8.71 10.13 28.72
N TRP A 388 -9.39 8.99 28.54
CA TRP A 388 -10.67 8.91 27.85
C TRP A 388 -11.75 9.85 28.38
N SER A 389 -11.78 10.08 29.68
CA SER A 389 -12.72 11.02 30.31
C SER A 389 -12.51 12.50 29.96
N LYS A 390 -11.39 12.82 29.28
CA LYS A 390 -11.00 14.19 28.90
C LYS A 390 -10.93 14.39 27.36
N ARG A 391 -11.33 13.36 26.58
CA ARG A 391 -11.37 13.42 25.10
C ARG A 391 -12.70 13.87 24.56
#